data_95c1124d1c9d97ab4945650c7b4b4843
#
_entry.id   95c1124d1c9d97ab4945650c7b4b4843
#
_cell.length_a   1.000
_cell.length_b   1.000
_cell.length_c   1.000
_cell.angle_alpha   90.00
_cell.angle_beta   90.00
_cell.angle_gamma   90.00
#
_symmetry.space_group_name_H-M   'P 1'
#
loop_
_entity.id
_entity.type
_entity.pdbx_description
1 polymer ?
#
loop_
_entity_poly.entity_id
_entity_poly.type
_entity_poly.pdbx_seq_one_letter_code
_entity_poly.pdbx_strand_id
1 'polypeptide(L)'
;MASASASSAAPQLATTAPAGHSVVPIDLGERSYDILIGDGLLKAESFAGLPRSAKALIVTNTTVGPLYTAQLREAIAPLHKQVLDVELPDGEQYKDWPALNQVFTTLLEEAADRKTVLYALGGGVVGDMTGFAAACYMRGVPFVQVPTTLLAQVDSSVGGKTAINHPAGKNMIGAFYQPLRVVCDIDTLDTLPQRELLAGLAEVIKYGPIADAAFLTWLEANLDRLLARDRAALRHAIQRSCEIKAWVVGQDEKESGLRAILNYGHTFGHAIEAGLGYGAWLHGEAVGCGMVMAADLSARLGLIDEATSQRIRALVERTGLPVQGPDLGADRYIELMQVDKKAEGGEIRFVVVGPLGQAGMRGAPDAMVRDVIAANVR
;
A
#
# COMPACT_ATOMS: atom_id res chain seq x y z
N MET A 1 6.98 5.61 37.70
CA MET A 1 7.81 4.98 36.67
C MET A 1 7.63 5.82 35.41
N ALA A 2 8.71 6.41 34.94
CA ALA A 2 8.70 7.48 33.95
C ALA A 2 8.32 6.92 32.54
N SER A 3 7.25 7.47 31.97
CA SER A 3 6.93 7.27 30.56
C SER A 3 7.89 8.09 29.72
N ALA A 4 8.78 7.44 29.02
CA ALA A 4 9.60 8.08 27.99
C ALA A 4 8.69 8.44 26.80
N SER A 5 8.35 9.73 26.68
CA SER A 5 7.76 10.30 25.47
C SER A 5 8.87 10.39 24.42
N ALA A 6 8.97 9.41 23.56
CA ALA A 6 9.76 9.53 22.33
C ALA A 6 9.08 10.53 21.41
N SER A 7 9.64 11.74 21.30
CA SER A 7 9.33 12.70 20.24
C SER A 7 9.79 12.13 18.91
N SER A 8 8.86 11.61 18.11
CA SER A 8 9.15 10.96 16.84
C SER A 8 8.60 11.78 15.69
N ALA A 9 9.28 12.86 15.33
CA ALA A 9 9.14 13.42 13.98
C ALA A 9 9.96 12.56 13.01
N ALA A 10 9.35 12.17 11.87
CA ALA A 10 10.07 11.45 10.83
C ALA A 10 11.30 12.28 10.36
N PRO A 11 12.47 11.65 10.16
CA PRO A 11 13.67 12.39 9.81
C PRO A 11 13.51 13.10 8.46
N GLN A 12 14.00 14.34 8.39
CA GLN A 12 14.18 15.06 7.13
C GLN A 12 15.44 14.51 6.46
N LEU A 13 15.28 13.45 5.64
CA LEU A 13 16.38 12.90 4.86
C LEU A 13 16.48 13.66 3.53
N ALA A 14 17.46 14.55 3.43
CA ALA A 14 17.88 15.12 2.16
C ALA A 14 18.88 14.17 1.50
N THR A 15 18.42 13.34 0.58
CA THR A 15 19.30 12.63 -0.35
C THR A 15 19.27 13.35 -1.69
N THR A 16 20.42 13.87 -2.14
CA THR A 16 20.62 14.39 -3.50
C THR A 16 20.69 13.19 -4.46
N ALA A 17 19.54 12.85 -5.04
CA ALA A 17 19.48 11.88 -6.11
C ALA A 17 20.05 12.43 -7.42
N PRO A 18 20.59 11.59 -8.33
CA PRO A 18 20.92 11.98 -9.69
C PRO A 18 19.75 12.65 -10.39
N ALA A 19 20.03 13.57 -11.32
CA ALA A 19 18.98 14.31 -12.03
C ALA A 19 17.94 13.35 -12.64
N GLY A 20 16.69 13.45 -12.21
CA GLY A 20 15.55 12.75 -12.81
C GLY A 20 14.91 11.64 -11.97
N HIS A 21 15.53 11.10 -10.91
CA HIS A 21 14.90 10.10 -10.03
C HIS A 21 15.32 10.26 -8.57
N SER A 22 14.49 9.72 -7.67
CA SER A 22 14.73 9.66 -6.23
C SER A 22 15.00 8.23 -5.80
N VAL A 23 15.76 8.06 -4.72
CA VAL A 23 16.01 6.75 -4.08
C VAL A 23 15.60 6.85 -2.62
N VAL A 24 14.75 5.93 -2.20
CA VAL A 24 14.36 5.79 -0.77
C VAL A 24 14.88 4.45 -0.26
N PRO A 25 15.85 4.43 0.64
CA PRO A 25 16.37 3.21 1.22
C PRO A 25 15.42 2.65 2.28
N ILE A 26 15.25 1.34 2.29
CA ILE A 26 14.61 0.58 3.36
C ILE A 26 15.71 -0.13 4.13
N ASP A 27 15.97 0.31 5.35
CA ASP A 27 17.01 -0.25 6.20
C ASP A 27 16.47 -1.37 7.09
N LEU A 28 16.82 -2.61 6.72
CA LEU A 28 16.46 -3.85 7.41
C LEU A 28 17.69 -4.78 7.59
N GLY A 29 18.88 -4.20 7.71
CA GLY A 29 20.13 -4.96 7.80
C GLY A 29 20.42 -5.73 6.50
N GLU A 30 20.59 -7.06 6.58
CA GLU A 30 20.87 -7.90 5.41
C GLU A 30 19.72 -7.95 4.39
N ARG A 31 18.51 -7.51 4.77
CA ARG A 31 17.32 -7.47 3.93
C ARG A 31 16.98 -6.07 3.43
N SER A 32 17.94 -5.14 3.57
CA SER A 32 17.80 -3.76 3.08
C SER A 32 17.67 -3.74 1.56
N TYR A 33 16.89 -2.78 1.05
CA TYR A 33 16.70 -2.59 -0.39
C TYR A 33 16.36 -1.14 -0.70
N ASP A 34 16.45 -0.77 -1.98
CA ASP A 34 16.15 0.56 -2.45
C ASP A 34 14.82 0.60 -3.20
N ILE A 35 14.09 1.71 -3.02
CA ILE A 35 12.94 2.11 -3.85
C ILE A 35 13.42 3.19 -4.80
N LEU A 36 13.44 2.90 -6.10
CA LEU A 36 13.71 3.87 -7.16
C LEU A 36 12.39 4.52 -7.59
N ILE A 37 12.34 5.85 -7.68
CA ILE A 37 11.13 6.61 -8.01
C ILE A 37 11.49 7.65 -9.09
N GLY A 38 10.83 7.59 -10.24
CA GLY A 38 11.10 8.54 -11.32
C GLY A 38 10.37 8.21 -12.61
N ASP A 39 10.70 8.95 -13.66
CA ASP A 39 10.13 8.80 -15.00
C ASP A 39 11.03 7.89 -15.84
N GLY A 40 10.46 7.03 -16.70
CA GLY A 40 11.20 6.16 -17.62
C GLY A 40 12.16 5.21 -16.94
N LEU A 41 11.75 4.58 -15.82
CA LEU A 41 12.57 3.65 -15.06
C LEU A 41 12.51 2.21 -15.58
N LEU A 42 11.61 1.86 -16.48
CA LEU A 42 11.59 0.53 -17.12
C LEU A 42 12.70 0.42 -18.18
N LYS A 43 13.96 0.54 -17.72
CA LYS A 43 15.18 0.47 -18.54
C LYS A 43 16.30 -0.23 -17.78
N ALA A 44 17.32 -0.74 -18.50
CA ALA A 44 18.35 -1.61 -17.95
C ALA A 44 19.10 -1.00 -16.74
N GLU A 45 19.31 0.31 -16.71
CA GLU A 45 20.04 0.98 -15.64
C GLU A 45 19.33 0.87 -14.29
N SER A 46 17.99 0.84 -14.29
CA SER A 46 17.20 0.70 -13.06
C SER A 46 17.31 -0.69 -12.42
N PHE A 47 17.74 -1.67 -13.20
CA PHE A 47 17.92 -3.06 -12.75
C PHE A 47 19.41 -3.42 -12.59
N ALA A 48 20.31 -2.49 -12.85
CA ALA A 48 21.74 -2.72 -12.69
C ALA A 48 22.09 -3.12 -11.25
N GLY A 49 23.02 -4.08 -11.10
CA GLY A 49 23.46 -4.62 -9.80
C GLY A 49 22.56 -5.72 -9.22
N LEU A 50 21.38 -5.99 -9.81
CA LEU A 50 20.58 -7.16 -9.43
C LEU A 50 21.25 -8.48 -9.83
N PRO A 51 20.90 -9.59 -9.16
CA PRO A 51 21.51 -10.89 -9.46
C PRO A 51 21.29 -11.33 -10.90
N ARG A 52 22.33 -11.88 -11.50
CA ARG A 52 22.23 -12.56 -12.80
C ARG A 52 21.78 -14.00 -12.59
N SER A 53 20.90 -14.48 -13.45
CA SER A 53 20.41 -15.87 -13.38
C SER A 53 20.22 -16.50 -14.75
N ALA A 54 20.00 -17.82 -14.75
CA ALA A 54 19.62 -18.53 -15.97
C ALA A 54 18.23 -18.13 -16.43
N LYS A 55 17.29 -17.95 -15.48
CA LYS A 55 15.90 -17.62 -15.76
C LYS A 55 15.39 -16.47 -14.91
N ALA A 56 14.46 -15.70 -15.47
CA ALA A 56 13.60 -14.77 -14.76
C ALA A 56 12.14 -15.03 -15.13
N LEU A 57 11.22 -14.73 -14.22
CA LEU A 57 9.79 -14.83 -14.48
C LEU A 57 9.14 -13.46 -14.19
N ILE A 58 8.53 -12.86 -15.21
CA ILE A 58 7.65 -11.71 -15.05
C ILE A 58 6.26 -12.25 -14.70
N VAL A 59 5.75 -11.88 -13.54
CA VAL A 59 4.37 -12.14 -13.13
C VAL A 59 3.59 -10.85 -13.31
N THR A 60 2.54 -10.90 -14.11
CA THR A 60 1.71 -9.74 -14.43
C THR A 60 0.24 -10.16 -14.50
N ASN A 61 -0.64 -9.28 -14.94
CA ASN A 61 -2.04 -9.59 -15.20
C ASN A 61 -2.48 -9.20 -16.62
N THR A 62 -3.65 -9.64 -17.01
CA THR A 62 -4.21 -9.43 -18.36
C THR A 62 -4.43 -7.96 -18.74
N THR A 63 -4.47 -7.04 -17.76
CA THR A 63 -4.60 -5.59 -17.98
C THR A 63 -3.24 -4.92 -18.17
N VAL A 64 -2.25 -5.25 -17.33
CA VAL A 64 -0.93 -4.60 -17.30
C VAL A 64 0.04 -5.26 -18.28
N GLY A 65 -0.06 -6.56 -18.47
CA GLY A 65 0.84 -7.35 -19.32
C GLY A 65 1.00 -6.78 -20.72
N PRO A 66 -0.09 -6.54 -21.46
CA PRO A 66 -0.03 -5.97 -22.82
C PRO A 66 0.63 -4.59 -22.90
N LEU A 67 0.64 -3.83 -21.80
CA LEU A 67 1.17 -2.46 -21.75
C LEU A 67 2.69 -2.44 -21.51
N TYR A 68 3.20 -3.28 -20.60
CA TYR A 68 4.53 -3.08 -20.05
C TYR A 68 5.43 -4.31 -20.05
N THR A 69 4.93 -5.54 -20.31
CA THR A 69 5.75 -6.76 -20.28
C THR A 69 6.91 -6.71 -21.26
N ALA A 70 6.67 -6.22 -22.48
CA ALA A 70 7.73 -6.13 -23.50
C ALA A 70 8.86 -5.20 -23.06
N GLN A 71 8.52 -4.02 -22.51
CA GLN A 71 9.49 -3.04 -22.04
C GLN A 71 10.29 -3.57 -20.84
N LEU A 72 9.63 -4.18 -19.84
CA LEU A 72 10.32 -4.78 -18.70
C LEU A 72 11.24 -5.93 -19.15
N ARG A 73 10.77 -6.79 -20.07
CA ARG A 73 11.55 -7.89 -20.62
C ARG A 73 12.86 -7.38 -21.25
N GLU A 74 12.79 -6.33 -22.06
CA GLU A 74 13.96 -5.70 -22.66
C GLU A 74 14.90 -5.14 -21.60
N ALA A 75 14.37 -4.46 -20.58
CA ALA A 75 15.15 -3.87 -19.50
C ALA A 75 15.94 -4.90 -18.68
N ILE A 76 15.38 -6.08 -18.43
CA ILE A 76 16.02 -7.11 -17.61
C ILE A 76 16.78 -8.19 -18.42
N ALA A 77 16.61 -8.24 -19.74
CA ALA A 77 17.27 -9.21 -20.61
C ALA A 77 18.81 -9.28 -20.42
N PRO A 78 19.53 -8.18 -20.15
CA PRO A 78 20.97 -8.25 -19.90
C PRO A 78 21.38 -9.03 -18.65
N LEU A 79 20.44 -9.30 -17.74
CA LEU A 79 20.68 -10.00 -16.47
C LEU A 79 20.37 -11.49 -16.55
N HIS A 80 19.55 -11.93 -17.50
CA HIS A 80 19.00 -13.28 -17.54
C HIS A 80 19.16 -13.93 -18.91
N LYS A 81 19.46 -15.23 -18.95
CA LYS A 81 19.57 -15.96 -20.23
C LYS A 81 18.21 -16.20 -20.88
N GLN A 82 17.18 -16.37 -20.07
CA GLN A 82 15.79 -16.54 -20.50
C GLN A 82 14.86 -15.71 -19.60
N VAL A 83 13.94 -14.97 -20.19
CA VAL A 83 12.90 -14.22 -19.49
C VAL A 83 11.55 -14.79 -19.88
N LEU A 84 10.90 -15.41 -18.91
CA LEU A 84 9.55 -15.98 -18.98
C LEU A 84 8.52 -14.95 -18.52
N ASP A 85 7.26 -15.16 -18.82
CA ASP A 85 6.14 -14.41 -18.24
C ASP A 85 4.94 -15.31 -17.97
N VAL A 86 4.12 -14.88 -17.01
CA VAL A 86 2.80 -15.45 -16.72
C VAL A 86 1.81 -14.31 -16.48
N GLU A 87 0.69 -14.35 -17.19
CA GLU A 87 -0.40 -13.40 -17.03
C GLU A 87 -1.51 -14.02 -16.18
N LEU A 88 -1.77 -13.40 -15.03
CA LEU A 88 -2.84 -13.78 -14.12
C LEU A 88 -4.13 -13.01 -14.48
N PRO A 89 -5.31 -13.52 -14.11
CA PRO A 89 -6.54 -12.75 -14.20
C PRO A 89 -6.42 -11.46 -13.36
N ASP A 90 -7.02 -10.35 -13.84
CA ASP A 90 -7.00 -9.07 -13.15
C ASP A 90 -8.12 -8.97 -12.11
N GLY A 91 -7.79 -8.49 -10.93
CA GLY A 91 -8.73 -8.17 -9.85
C GLY A 91 -8.48 -8.91 -8.53
N GLU A 92 -8.93 -8.28 -7.44
CA GLU A 92 -8.76 -8.78 -6.06
C GLU A 92 -9.42 -10.16 -5.82
N GLN A 93 -10.47 -10.49 -6.58
CA GLN A 93 -11.15 -11.79 -6.51
C GLN A 93 -10.28 -12.96 -6.97
N TYR A 94 -9.20 -12.67 -7.70
CA TYR A 94 -8.24 -13.67 -8.17
C TYR A 94 -6.97 -13.73 -7.32
N LYS A 95 -6.94 -13.02 -6.21
CA LYS A 95 -5.82 -13.08 -5.26
C LYS A 95 -5.93 -14.32 -4.38
N ASP A 96 -5.82 -15.50 -4.99
CA ASP A 96 -6.15 -16.79 -4.38
C ASP A 96 -5.16 -17.91 -4.75
N TRP A 97 -5.39 -19.11 -4.22
CA TRP A 97 -4.58 -20.29 -4.54
C TRP A 97 -4.58 -20.70 -6.02
N PRO A 98 -5.75 -20.74 -6.72
CA PRO A 98 -5.78 -21.05 -8.15
C PRO A 98 -4.89 -20.15 -9.01
N ALA A 99 -4.94 -18.85 -8.80
CA ALA A 99 -4.09 -17.91 -9.53
C ALA A 99 -2.61 -18.04 -9.11
N LEU A 100 -2.32 -18.14 -7.79
CA LEU A 100 -0.96 -18.35 -7.30
C LEU A 100 -0.35 -19.64 -7.86
N ASN A 101 -1.14 -20.70 -8.00
CA ASN A 101 -0.65 -21.98 -8.54
C ASN A 101 -0.22 -21.88 -10.01
N GLN A 102 -0.74 -20.93 -10.81
CA GLN A 102 -0.26 -20.71 -12.17
C GLN A 102 1.21 -20.26 -12.17
N VAL A 103 1.61 -19.42 -11.21
CA VAL A 103 3.00 -18.99 -11.03
C VAL A 103 3.88 -20.21 -10.72
N PHE A 104 3.48 -21.08 -9.78
CA PHE A 104 4.24 -22.27 -9.44
C PHE A 104 4.32 -23.27 -10.61
N THR A 105 3.22 -23.46 -11.34
CA THR A 105 3.19 -24.33 -12.52
C THR A 105 4.20 -23.87 -13.55
N THR A 106 4.20 -22.58 -13.90
CA THR A 106 5.18 -22.02 -14.86
C THR A 106 6.61 -22.21 -14.37
N LEU A 107 6.89 -21.96 -13.09
CA LEU A 107 8.24 -22.13 -12.54
C LEU A 107 8.71 -23.61 -12.61
N LEU A 108 7.82 -24.56 -12.34
CA LEU A 108 8.13 -25.99 -12.32
C LEU A 108 8.29 -26.56 -13.73
N GLU A 109 7.38 -26.25 -14.64
CA GLU A 109 7.41 -26.71 -16.04
C GLU A 109 8.65 -26.20 -16.77
N GLU A 110 9.04 -24.98 -16.46
CA GLU A 110 10.24 -24.35 -17.02
C GLU A 110 11.53 -24.73 -16.25
N ALA A 111 11.47 -25.65 -15.29
CA ALA A 111 12.61 -26.05 -14.48
C ALA A 111 13.40 -24.85 -13.90
N ALA A 112 12.69 -23.88 -13.36
CA ALA A 112 13.26 -22.70 -12.71
C ALA A 112 14.03 -23.12 -11.45
N ASP A 113 15.25 -22.61 -11.28
CA ASP A 113 16.10 -22.93 -10.14
C ASP A 113 15.96 -21.89 -9.01
N ARG A 114 16.67 -22.14 -7.89
CA ARG A 114 16.63 -21.24 -6.72
C ARG A 114 17.29 -19.86 -6.93
N LYS A 115 17.92 -19.62 -8.07
CA LYS A 115 18.49 -18.32 -8.47
C LYS A 115 17.56 -17.55 -9.41
N THR A 116 16.47 -18.17 -9.84
CA THR A 116 15.47 -17.52 -10.68
C THR A 116 14.92 -16.28 -9.97
N VAL A 117 14.89 -15.15 -10.67
CA VAL A 117 14.37 -13.88 -10.13
C VAL A 117 12.93 -13.68 -10.62
N LEU A 118 12.00 -13.42 -9.69
CA LEU A 118 10.62 -13.07 -10.02
C LEU A 118 10.49 -11.55 -10.10
N TYR A 119 9.76 -11.06 -11.10
CA TYR A 119 9.44 -9.64 -11.28
C TYR A 119 7.94 -9.46 -11.20
N ALA A 120 7.47 -8.74 -10.18
CA ALA A 120 6.06 -8.43 -9.99
C ALA A 120 5.71 -7.16 -10.77
N LEU A 121 5.15 -7.30 -11.97
CA LEU A 121 4.74 -6.17 -12.82
C LEU A 121 3.23 -5.96 -12.73
N GLY A 122 2.79 -5.02 -11.87
CA GLY A 122 1.36 -4.78 -11.69
C GLY A 122 1.02 -3.98 -10.43
N GLY A 123 -0.25 -4.00 -10.06
CA GLY A 123 -0.76 -3.43 -8.82
C GLY A 123 -0.46 -4.31 -7.60
N GLY A 124 -1.06 -3.96 -6.46
CA GLY A 124 -0.85 -4.65 -5.18
C GLY A 124 -1.18 -6.14 -5.21
N VAL A 125 -2.20 -6.56 -5.96
CA VAL A 125 -2.57 -7.98 -6.12
C VAL A 125 -1.42 -8.79 -6.71
N VAL A 126 -0.84 -8.31 -7.81
CA VAL A 126 0.30 -8.96 -8.48
C VAL A 126 1.53 -8.94 -7.56
N GLY A 127 1.78 -7.81 -6.90
CA GLY A 127 2.90 -7.66 -5.97
C GLY A 127 2.86 -8.66 -4.83
N ASP A 128 1.70 -8.76 -4.16
CA ASP A 128 1.49 -9.66 -3.03
C ASP A 128 1.60 -11.14 -3.43
N MET A 129 0.95 -11.52 -4.53
CA MET A 129 1.00 -12.91 -5.02
C MET A 129 2.40 -13.32 -5.47
N THR A 130 3.11 -12.44 -6.19
CA THR A 130 4.48 -12.71 -6.63
C THR A 130 5.44 -12.83 -5.46
N GLY A 131 5.34 -11.92 -4.48
CA GLY A 131 6.16 -11.96 -3.28
C GLY A 131 5.90 -13.21 -2.45
N PHE A 132 4.63 -13.65 -2.33
CA PHE A 132 4.30 -14.90 -1.63
C PHE A 132 4.75 -16.13 -2.42
N ALA A 133 4.61 -16.14 -3.75
CA ALA A 133 5.20 -17.19 -4.58
C ALA A 133 6.72 -17.27 -4.40
N ALA A 134 7.40 -16.12 -4.40
CA ALA A 134 8.85 -16.05 -4.19
C ALA A 134 9.25 -16.59 -2.81
N ALA A 135 8.51 -16.27 -1.76
CA ALA A 135 8.76 -16.77 -0.41
C ALA A 135 8.62 -18.30 -0.30
N CYS A 136 7.67 -18.88 -1.04
CA CYS A 136 7.35 -20.31 -0.98
C CYS A 136 8.21 -21.16 -1.93
N TYR A 137 8.46 -20.68 -3.16
CA TYR A 137 9.15 -21.45 -4.18
C TYR A 137 10.58 -21.76 -3.73
N MET A 138 10.98 -23.04 -3.77
CA MET A 138 12.28 -23.53 -3.30
C MET A 138 12.74 -22.99 -1.92
N ARG A 139 11.80 -22.63 -1.06
CA ARG A 139 11.98 -22.02 0.29
C ARG A 139 12.58 -20.61 0.25
N GLY A 140 12.36 -19.91 -0.82
CA GLY A 140 12.78 -18.53 -1.03
C GLY A 140 13.60 -18.35 -2.30
N VAL A 141 13.09 -17.55 -3.23
CA VAL A 141 13.81 -17.07 -4.41
C VAL A 141 13.74 -15.54 -4.45
N PRO A 142 14.73 -14.86 -5.06
CA PRO A 142 14.74 -13.41 -5.12
C PRO A 142 13.56 -12.86 -5.96
N PHE A 143 13.03 -11.70 -5.56
CA PHE A 143 12.04 -11.00 -6.37
C PHE A 143 12.24 -9.50 -6.38
N VAL A 144 11.65 -8.82 -7.36
CA VAL A 144 11.66 -7.37 -7.57
C VAL A 144 10.23 -6.90 -7.77
N GLN A 145 9.87 -5.78 -7.13
CA GLN A 145 8.58 -5.12 -7.32
C GLN A 145 8.68 -4.06 -8.43
N VAL A 146 7.74 -4.10 -9.35
CA VAL A 146 7.55 -3.08 -10.41
C VAL A 146 6.09 -2.62 -10.36
N PRO A 147 5.74 -1.80 -9.34
CA PRO A 147 4.37 -1.38 -9.11
C PRO A 147 3.88 -0.41 -10.19
N THR A 148 2.69 -0.67 -10.76
CA THR A 148 2.10 0.11 -11.84
C THR A 148 0.85 0.89 -11.42
N THR A 149 0.42 0.78 -10.17
CA THR A 149 -0.66 1.61 -9.60
C THR A 149 -0.10 2.54 -8.54
N LEU A 150 -0.71 3.72 -8.36
CA LEU A 150 -0.27 4.66 -7.32
C LEU A 150 -0.33 4.02 -5.93
N LEU A 151 -1.41 3.29 -5.61
CA LEU A 151 -1.55 2.57 -4.35
C LEU A 151 -0.36 1.62 -4.11
N ALA A 152 0.04 0.87 -5.13
CA ALA A 152 1.16 -0.04 -5.00
C ALA A 152 2.49 0.70 -4.86
N GLN A 153 2.69 1.81 -5.56
CA GLN A 153 3.92 2.61 -5.46
C GLN A 153 4.11 3.24 -4.08
N VAL A 154 3.01 3.66 -3.41
CA VAL A 154 3.10 4.36 -2.13
C VAL A 154 2.88 3.47 -0.92
N ASP A 155 2.31 2.27 -1.11
CA ASP A 155 1.94 1.41 0.02
C ASP A 155 2.29 -0.06 -0.20
N SER A 156 1.55 -0.85 -0.97
CA SER A 156 1.63 -2.31 -0.93
C SER A 156 3.01 -2.89 -1.33
N SER A 157 3.79 -2.22 -2.19
CA SER A 157 5.15 -2.69 -2.56
C SER A 157 6.20 -2.48 -1.47
N VAL A 158 5.89 -1.80 -0.38
CA VAL A 158 6.84 -1.41 0.67
C VAL A 158 6.59 -2.18 1.96
N GLY A 159 7.64 -2.80 2.52
CA GLY A 159 7.60 -3.44 3.84
C GLY A 159 7.26 -4.93 3.83
N GLY A 160 7.33 -5.58 2.66
CA GLY A 160 7.41 -7.04 2.51
C GLY A 160 6.19 -7.85 2.95
N LYS A 161 5.04 -7.24 3.17
CA LYS A 161 3.78 -7.98 3.36
C LYS A 161 3.38 -8.60 2.03
N THR A 162 3.28 -9.92 1.98
CA THR A 162 2.86 -10.67 0.80
C THR A 162 1.80 -11.67 1.21
N ALA A 163 0.70 -11.78 0.45
CA ALA A 163 -0.41 -12.60 0.86
C ALA A 163 -1.33 -12.99 -0.31
N ILE A 164 -2.19 -13.95 -0.02
CA ILE A 164 -3.39 -14.28 -0.79
C ILE A 164 -4.63 -14.25 0.10
N ASN A 165 -5.79 -14.18 -0.54
CA ASN A 165 -7.08 -14.24 0.10
C ASN A 165 -7.56 -15.68 0.29
N HIS A 166 -8.42 -15.86 1.28
CA HIS A 166 -9.17 -17.08 1.51
C HIS A 166 -10.65 -16.73 1.70
N PRO A 167 -11.61 -17.59 1.36
CA PRO A 167 -13.04 -17.30 1.61
C PRO A 167 -13.38 -16.91 3.05
N ALA A 168 -12.56 -17.33 4.02
CA ALA A 168 -12.72 -17.01 5.44
C ALA A 168 -12.00 -15.73 5.89
N GLY A 169 -11.20 -15.07 5.02
CA GLY A 169 -10.51 -13.83 5.41
C GLY A 169 -9.56 -13.31 4.34
N LYS A 170 -9.46 -11.97 4.24
CA LYS A 170 -8.58 -11.26 3.32
C LYS A 170 -7.16 -11.23 3.87
N ASN A 171 -6.16 -11.52 3.02
CA ASN A 171 -4.72 -11.46 3.33
C ASN A 171 -4.25 -12.31 4.54
N MET A 172 -5.00 -13.35 4.92
CA MET A 172 -4.68 -14.17 6.09
C MET A 172 -3.59 -15.22 5.84
N ILE A 173 -3.27 -15.50 4.59
CA ILE A 173 -2.27 -16.48 4.18
C ILE A 173 -1.15 -15.77 3.44
N GLY A 174 0.05 -15.76 4.00
CA GLY A 174 1.16 -15.02 3.42
C GLY A 174 2.46 -15.12 4.20
N ALA A 175 3.41 -14.28 3.83
CA ALA A 175 4.72 -14.19 4.45
C ALA A 175 5.22 -12.74 4.48
N PHE A 176 6.08 -12.42 5.46
CA PHE A 176 6.94 -11.24 5.38
C PHE A 176 8.15 -11.59 4.51
N TYR A 177 8.20 -11.09 3.30
CA TYR A 177 9.27 -11.36 2.34
C TYR A 177 9.66 -10.09 1.60
N GLN A 178 10.90 -9.64 1.79
CA GLN A 178 11.38 -8.36 1.25
C GLN A 178 11.87 -8.52 -0.19
N PRO A 179 11.55 -7.57 -1.09
CA PRO A 179 12.08 -7.55 -2.44
C PRO A 179 13.55 -7.14 -2.46
N LEU A 180 14.27 -7.49 -3.52
CA LEU A 180 15.62 -6.96 -3.76
C LEU A 180 15.62 -5.47 -4.14
N ARG A 181 14.55 -5.01 -4.75
CA ARG A 181 14.35 -3.62 -5.20
C ARG A 181 12.89 -3.38 -5.52
N VAL A 182 12.47 -2.11 -5.39
CA VAL A 182 11.20 -1.62 -5.91
C VAL A 182 11.51 -0.55 -6.97
N VAL A 183 10.88 -0.65 -8.15
CA VAL A 183 11.05 0.30 -9.25
C VAL A 183 9.71 0.96 -9.55
N CYS A 184 9.51 2.16 -9.01
CA CYS A 184 8.30 2.97 -9.18
C CYS A 184 8.48 3.88 -10.40
N ASP A 185 8.13 3.38 -11.58
CA ASP A 185 8.09 4.19 -12.79
C ASP A 185 6.79 4.99 -12.84
N ILE A 186 6.89 6.32 -12.76
CA ILE A 186 5.75 7.23 -12.77
C ILE A 186 5.02 7.19 -14.11
N ASP A 187 5.71 6.86 -15.21
CA ASP A 187 5.10 6.74 -16.54
C ASP A 187 3.99 5.68 -16.58
N THR A 188 4.06 4.67 -15.72
CA THR A 188 2.99 3.66 -15.61
C THR A 188 1.66 4.23 -15.11
N LEU A 189 1.69 5.38 -14.44
CA LEU A 189 0.49 6.06 -13.96
C LEU A 189 -0.29 6.78 -15.08
N ASP A 190 0.31 6.98 -16.27
CA ASP A 190 -0.38 7.61 -17.41
C ASP A 190 -1.53 6.75 -17.94
N THR A 191 -1.36 5.44 -17.90
CA THR A 191 -2.37 4.46 -18.33
C THR A 191 -3.30 4.02 -17.20
N LEU A 192 -3.01 4.44 -15.96
CA LEU A 192 -3.82 4.07 -14.81
C LEU A 192 -5.22 4.73 -14.89
N PRO A 193 -6.33 3.98 -14.79
CA PRO A 193 -7.67 4.56 -14.73
C PRO A 193 -7.79 5.61 -13.62
N GLN A 194 -8.57 6.68 -13.86
CA GLN A 194 -8.72 7.77 -12.89
C GLN A 194 -9.21 7.27 -11.52
N ARG A 195 -10.16 6.36 -11.48
CA ARG A 195 -10.69 5.78 -10.23
C ARG A 195 -9.58 5.11 -9.40
N GLU A 196 -8.66 4.41 -10.05
CA GLU A 196 -7.50 3.78 -9.40
C GLU A 196 -6.46 4.81 -8.92
N LEU A 197 -6.27 5.89 -9.66
CA LEU A 197 -5.42 7.00 -9.21
C LEU A 197 -5.98 7.62 -7.93
N LEU A 198 -7.30 7.90 -7.88
CA LEU A 198 -7.95 8.45 -6.69
C LEU A 198 -7.85 7.49 -5.51
N ALA A 199 -8.06 6.20 -5.73
CA ALA A 199 -7.87 5.17 -4.70
C ALA A 199 -6.44 5.17 -4.14
N GLY A 200 -5.42 5.33 -4.99
CA GLY A 200 -4.04 5.49 -4.55
C GLY A 200 -3.79 6.78 -3.77
N LEU A 201 -4.46 7.88 -4.14
CA LEU A 201 -4.36 9.15 -3.40
C LEU A 201 -4.94 9.05 -1.97
N ALA A 202 -5.89 8.17 -1.70
CA ALA A 202 -6.33 7.89 -0.33
C ALA A 202 -5.16 7.45 0.55
N GLU A 203 -4.33 6.52 0.05
CA GLU A 203 -3.16 6.06 0.78
C GLU A 203 -2.05 7.12 0.91
N VAL A 204 -1.91 8.01 -0.08
CA VAL A 204 -1.02 9.17 0.03
C VAL A 204 -1.50 10.13 1.12
N ILE A 205 -2.80 10.45 1.16
CA ILE A 205 -3.41 11.34 2.16
C ILE A 205 -3.21 10.79 3.57
N LYS A 206 -3.32 9.49 3.76
CA LYS A 206 -3.14 8.81 5.05
C LYS A 206 -1.89 9.26 5.80
N TYR A 207 -0.77 9.41 5.11
CA TYR A 207 0.52 9.72 5.72
C TYR A 207 0.58 11.11 6.37
N GLY A 208 -0.19 12.07 5.86
CA GLY A 208 -0.26 13.42 6.43
C GLY A 208 -0.75 13.43 7.88
N PRO A 209 -1.99 13.00 8.14
CA PRO A 209 -2.55 12.97 9.49
C PRO A 209 -1.76 12.11 10.47
N ILE A 210 -1.22 10.96 10.04
CA ILE A 210 -0.60 10.00 10.97
C ILE A 210 0.86 10.30 11.31
N ALA A 211 1.61 11.00 10.44
CA ALA A 211 3.06 11.13 10.60
C ALA A 211 3.65 12.47 10.17
N ASP A 212 2.97 13.27 9.33
CA ASP A 212 3.55 14.49 8.76
C ASP A 212 2.50 15.57 8.45
N ALA A 213 2.24 16.45 9.41
CA ALA A 213 1.29 17.55 9.25
C ALA A 213 1.68 18.54 8.12
N ALA A 214 2.99 18.70 7.85
CA ALA A 214 3.47 19.55 6.75
C ALA A 214 3.15 18.92 5.40
N PHE A 215 3.26 17.59 5.30
CA PHE A 215 2.86 16.86 4.10
C PHE A 215 1.35 16.96 3.84
N LEU A 216 0.51 16.93 4.89
CA LEU A 216 -0.93 17.20 4.71
C LEU A 216 -1.16 18.59 4.11
N THR A 217 -0.50 19.61 4.61
CA THR A 217 -0.61 20.98 4.08
C THR A 217 -0.13 21.07 2.63
N TRP A 218 0.95 20.35 2.30
CA TRP A 218 1.45 20.28 0.94
C TRP A 218 0.44 19.59 0.00
N LEU A 219 -0.20 18.50 0.44
CA LEU A 219 -1.23 17.79 -0.32
C LEU A 219 -2.42 18.69 -0.63
N GLU A 220 -2.90 19.47 0.34
CA GLU A 220 -4.01 20.42 0.15
C GLU A 220 -3.69 21.47 -0.91
N ALA A 221 -2.44 21.96 -0.93
CA ALA A 221 -1.98 22.97 -1.87
C ALA A 221 -1.69 22.41 -3.28
N ASN A 222 -1.38 21.12 -3.40
CA ASN A 222 -0.96 20.50 -4.67
C ASN A 222 -1.96 19.45 -5.20
N LEU A 223 -3.15 19.33 -4.61
CA LEU A 223 -4.11 18.29 -5.00
C LEU A 223 -4.47 18.36 -6.48
N ASP A 224 -4.73 19.56 -7.02
CA ASP A 224 -5.11 19.72 -8.43
C ASP A 224 -3.98 19.27 -9.38
N ARG A 225 -2.72 19.48 -8.98
CA ARG A 225 -1.55 18.96 -9.73
C ARG A 225 -1.47 17.44 -9.68
N LEU A 226 -1.75 16.82 -8.53
CA LEU A 226 -1.79 15.37 -8.38
C LEU A 226 -2.90 14.76 -9.24
N LEU A 227 -4.09 15.36 -9.24
CA LEU A 227 -5.23 14.94 -10.06
C LEU A 227 -4.93 15.09 -11.57
N ALA A 228 -4.16 16.11 -11.95
CA ALA A 228 -3.67 16.33 -13.32
C ALA A 228 -2.45 15.46 -13.68
N ARG A 229 -1.99 14.59 -12.78
CA ARG A 229 -0.80 13.72 -12.97
C ARG A 229 0.50 14.50 -13.23
N ASP A 230 0.64 15.69 -12.63
CA ASP A 230 1.89 16.43 -12.70
C ASP A 230 3.05 15.60 -12.16
N ARG A 231 4.07 15.38 -12.98
CA ARG A 231 5.20 14.50 -12.70
C ARG A 231 5.95 14.88 -11.43
N ALA A 232 6.20 16.16 -11.23
CA ALA A 232 6.94 16.62 -10.06
C ALA A 232 6.11 16.45 -8.78
N ALA A 233 4.79 16.71 -8.85
CA ALA A 233 3.88 16.49 -7.72
C ALA A 233 3.75 15.01 -7.39
N LEU A 234 3.56 14.13 -8.38
CA LEU A 234 3.50 12.68 -8.18
C LEU A 234 4.80 12.14 -7.58
N ARG A 235 5.96 12.53 -8.12
CA ARG A 235 7.26 12.12 -7.59
C ARG A 235 7.42 12.50 -6.13
N HIS A 236 7.09 13.74 -5.76
CA HIS A 236 7.16 14.19 -4.38
C HIS A 236 6.21 13.41 -3.45
N ALA A 237 4.96 13.20 -3.89
CA ALA A 237 3.97 12.46 -3.11
C ALA A 237 4.38 11.00 -2.89
N ILE A 238 4.87 10.31 -3.94
CA ILE A 238 5.34 8.92 -3.87
C ILE A 238 6.57 8.85 -2.98
N GLN A 239 7.56 9.73 -3.20
CA GLN A 239 8.78 9.76 -2.41
C GLN A 239 8.46 9.96 -0.92
N ARG A 240 7.65 10.98 -0.57
CA ARG A 240 7.35 11.26 0.83
C ARG A 240 6.55 10.14 1.49
N SER A 241 5.61 9.54 0.78
CA SER A 241 4.88 8.36 1.26
C SER A 241 5.82 7.18 1.55
N CYS A 242 6.73 6.87 0.63
CA CYS A 242 7.74 5.83 0.80
C CYS A 242 8.71 6.13 1.97
N GLU A 243 9.16 7.37 2.14
CA GLU A 243 10.02 7.78 3.26
C GLU A 243 9.34 7.56 4.60
N ILE A 244 8.07 7.98 4.75
CA ILE A 244 7.31 7.78 5.98
C ILE A 244 7.10 6.29 6.24
N LYS A 245 6.72 5.53 5.22
CA LYS A 245 6.54 4.09 5.36
C LYS A 245 7.84 3.37 5.69
N ALA A 246 8.95 3.74 5.05
CA ALA A 246 10.28 3.22 5.33
C ALA A 246 10.66 3.43 6.81
N TRP A 247 10.43 4.63 7.34
CA TRP A 247 10.67 4.95 8.73
C TRP A 247 9.84 4.08 9.68
N VAL A 248 8.54 3.86 9.40
CA VAL A 248 7.68 2.99 10.20
C VAL A 248 8.13 1.54 10.14
N VAL A 249 8.39 1.02 8.94
CA VAL A 249 8.82 -0.38 8.71
C VAL A 249 10.18 -0.66 9.32
N GLY A 250 11.12 0.29 9.25
CA GLY A 250 12.44 0.17 9.87
C GLY A 250 12.39 0.03 11.40
N GLN A 251 11.34 0.58 12.04
CA GLN A 251 11.14 0.44 13.49
C GLN A 251 10.29 -0.77 13.88
N ASP A 252 9.40 -1.21 13.01
CA ASP A 252 8.46 -2.30 13.28
C ASP A 252 8.12 -3.08 11.99
N GLU A 253 9.06 -3.91 11.55
CA GLU A 253 8.91 -4.68 10.33
C GLU A 253 7.70 -5.64 10.35
N LYS A 254 7.45 -6.27 11.51
CA LYS A 254 6.46 -7.34 11.67
C LYS A 254 5.09 -6.90 12.23
N GLU A 255 4.87 -5.57 12.33
CA GLU A 255 3.60 -5.01 12.81
C GLU A 255 3.24 -5.43 14.25
N SER A 256 4.22 -5.33 15.13
CA SER A 256 4.04 -5.64 16.55
C SER A 256 3.57 -4.44 17.39
N GLY A 257 3.53 -3.23 16.83
CA GLY A 257 3.17 -2.00 17.56
C GLY A 257 3.03 -0.77 16.68
N LEU A 258 4.14 -0.06 16.42
CA LEU A 258 4.13 1.22 15.71
C LEU A 258 3.50 1.13 14.31
N ARG A 259 3.77 0.06 13.58
CA ARG A 259 3.30 -0.12 12.20
C ARG A 259 1.76 -0.13 12.10
N ALA A 260 1.05 -0.39 13.20
CA ALA A 260 -0.41 -0.33 13.22
C ALA A 260 -0.97 1.07 12.85
N ILE A 261 -0.19 2.18 13.01
CA ILE A 261 -0.64 3.52 12.61
C ILE A 261 -0.92 3.61 11.10
N LEU A 262 -0.28 2.77 10.27
CA LEU A 262 -0.52 2.71 8.84
C LEU A 262 -1.95 2.23 8.49
N ASN A 263 -2.67 1.66 9.46
CA ASN A 263 -4.06 1.23 9.31
C ASN A 263 -5.06 2.36 9.66
N TYR A 264 -4.65 3.65 9.60
CA TYR A 264 -5.56 4.78 9.76
C TYR A 264 -6.68 4.74 8.70
N GLY A 265 -7.93 4.78 9.15
CA GLY A 265 -9.10 4.61 8.31
C GLY A 265 -9.50 3.15 8.01
N HIS A 266 -8.60 2.19 8.16
CA HIS A 266 -8.82 0.81 7.73
C HIS A 266 -9.88 0.06 8.57
N THR A 267 -10.04 0.35 9.86
CA THR A 267 -11.06 -0.33 10.68
C THR A 267 -12.48 -0.07 10.15
N PHE A 268 -12.80 1.17 9.80
CA PHE A 268 -14.06 1.51 9.13
C PHE A 268 -14.06 1.10 7.66
N GLY A 269 -12.96 1.30 6.94
CA GLY A 269 -12.81 0.95 5.53
C GLY A 269 -13.03 -0.52 5.26
N HIS A 270 -12.42 -1.43 6.02
CA HIS A 270 -12.61 -2.87 5.89
C HIS A 270 -14.06 -3.29 6.20
N ALA A 271 -14.73 -2.62 7.17
CA ALA A 271 -16.14 -2.86 7.42
C ALA A 271 -17.00 -2.46 6.21
N ILE A 272 -16.67 -1.35 5.53
CA ILE A 272 -17.33 -0.92 4.28
C ILE A 272 -17.09 -1.96 3.17
N GLU A 273 -15.83 -2.35 2.92
CA GLU A 273 -15.51 -3.36 1.90
C GLU A 273 -16.24 -4.68 2.14
N ALA A 274 -16.22 -5.17 3.37
CA ALA A 274 -16.88 -6.44 3.73
C ALA A 274 -18.40 -6.34 3.67
N GLY A 275 -18.97 -5.19 4.05
CA GLY A 275 -20.41 -4.95 4.06
C GLY A 275 -21.02 -4.81 2.67
N LEU A 276 -20.30 -4.22 1.73
CA LEU A 276 -20.72 -4.08 0.33
C LEU A 276 -20.40 -5.33 -0.52
N GLY A 277 -19.51 -6.18 -0.05
CA GLY A 277 -18.85 -7.21 -0.86
C GLY A 277 -17.64 -6.67 -1.61
N TYR A 278 -16.57 -7.47 -1.63
CA TYR A 278 -15.31 -7.07 -2.26
C TYR A 278 -15.49 -6.72 -3.73
N GLY A 279 -14.92 -5.57 -4.13
CA GLY A 279 -14.94 -5.07 -5.52
C GLY A 279 -16.07 -4.05 -5.81
N ALA A 280 -17.06 -3.87 -4.93
CA ALA A 280 -18.06 -2.81 -5.09
C ALA A 280 -17.42 -1.42 -4.95
N TRP A 281 -16.66 -1.22 -3.88
CA TRP A 281 -15.76 -0.08 -3.72
C TRP A 281 -14.32 -0.55 -3.85
N LEU A 282 -13.46 0.31 -4.41
CA LEU A 282 -12.01 0.11 -4.36
C LEU A 282 -11.51 0.30 -2.93
N HIS A 283 -10.42 -0.37 -2.58
CA HIS A 283 -9.81 -0.27 -1.26
C HIS A 283 -9.59 1.18 -0.81
N GLY A 284 -9.00 2.02 -1.67
CA GLY A 284 -8.75 3.42 -1.35
C GLY A 284 -10.03 4.26 -1.21
N GLU A 285 -11.13 3.90 -1.88
CA GLU A 285 -12.43 4.54 -1.66
C GLU A 285 -12.96 4.26 -0.26
N ALA A 286 -12.88 3.00 0.17
CA ALA A 286 -13.31 2.59 1.49
C ALA A 286 -12.41 3.15 2.60
N VAL A 287 -11.09 3.15 2.41
CA VAL A 287 -10.11 3.72 3.35
C VAL A 287 -10.26 5.24 3.43
N GLY A 288 -10.48 5.94 2.30
CA GLY A 288 -10.74 7.38 2.27
C GLY A 288 -11.94 7.76 3.14
N CYS A 289 -13.06 7.08 2.94
CA CYS A 289 -14.24 7.25 3.79
C CYS A 289 -13.94 6.88 5.26
N GLY A 290 -13.23 5.78 5.48
CA GLY A 290 -12.83 5.35 6.82
C GLY A 290 -11.91 6.34 7.53
N MET A 291 -11.06 7.08 6.81
CA MET A 291 -10.25 8.17 7.37
C MET A 291 -11.11 9.32 7.86
N VAL A 292 -12.18 9.66 7.14
CA VAL A 292 -13.15 10.69 7.58
C VAL A 292 -13.82 10.25 8.88
N MET A 293 -14.26 9.00 8.97
CA MET A 293 -14.85 8.45 10.20
C MET A 293 -13.84 8.42 11.36
N ALA A 294 -12.59 8.05 11.10
CA ALA A 294 -11.54 8.04 12.11
C ALA A 294 -11.13 9.45 12.56
N ALA A 295 -11.21 10.46 11.69
CA ALA A 295 -11.01 11.85 12.04
C ALA A 295 -12.15 12.40 12.94
N ASP A 296 -13.41 12.09 12.61
CA ASP A 296 -14.55 12.41 13.47
C ASP A 296 -14.42 11.73 14.84
N LEU A 297 -14.05 10.45 14.88
CA LEU A 297 -13.78 9.76 16.14
C LEU A 297 -12.66 10.43 16.94
N SER A 298 -11.58 10.87 16.29
CA SER A 298 -10.47 11.57 16.94
C SER A 298 -10.91 12.90 17.55
N ALA A 299 -11.79 13.64 16.87
CA ALA A 299 -12.38 14.90 17.38
C ALA A 299 -13.30 14.64 18.58
N ARG A 300 -14.17 13.64 18.50
CA ARG A 300 -15.06 13.27 19.63
C ARG A 300 -14.29 12.79 20.86
N LEU A 301 -13.14 12.16 20.66
CA LEU A 301 -12.21 11.78 21.74
C LEU A 301 -11.42 12.97 22.29
N GLY A 302 -11.57 14.17 21.71
CA GLY A 302 -10.84 15.38 22.13
C GLY A 302 -9.33 15.37 21.79
N LEU A 303 -8.92 14.55 20.81
CA LEU A 303 -7.53 14.42 20.39
C LEU A 303 -7.14 15.45 19.33
N ILE A 304 -8.08 15.88 18.51
CA ILE A 304 -7.99 16.99 17.56
C ILE A 304 -9.24 17.86 17.70
N ASP A 305 -9.21 19.06 17.17
CA ASP A 305 -10.41 19.91 17.09
C ASP A 305 -11.27 19.55 15.87
N GLU A 306 -12.52 20.01 15.89
CA GLU A 306 -13.46 19.78 14.79
C GLU A 306 -12.96 20.37 13.47
N ALA A 307 -12.27 21.51 13.51
CA ALA A 307 -11.71 22.14 12.31
C ALA A 307 -10.67 21.24 11.63
N THR A 308 -9.85 20.56 12.40
CA THR A 308 -8.87 19.57 11.89
C THR A 308 -9.56 18.35 11.28
N SER A 309 -10.65 17.86 11.92
CA SER A 309 -11.45 16.76 11.36
C SER A 309 -12.07 17.16 10.02
N GLN A 310 -12.70 18.35 9.95
CA GLN A 310 -13.27 18.86 8.71
C GLN A 310 -12.22 19.13 7.61
N ARG A 311 -11.03 19.54 7.99
CA ARG A 311 -9.90 19.71 7.06
C ARG A 311 -9.52 18.39 6.38
N ILE A 312 -9.44 17.29 7.13
CA ILE A 312 -9.16 15.95 6.57
C ILE A 312 -10.32 15.53 5.66
N ARG A 313 -11.58 15.70 6.10
CA ARG A 313 -12.76 15.41 5.30
C ARG A 313 -12.75 16.16 3.98
N ALA A 314 -12.50 17.47 4.01
CA ALA A 314 -12.47 18.32 2.82
C ALA A 314 -11.39 17.88 1.81
N LEU A 315 -10.22 17.43 2.27
CA LEU A 315 -9.18 16.93 1.39
C LEU A 315 -9.61 15.63 0.70
N VAL A 316 -10.18 14.68 1.44
CA VAL A 316 -10.73 13.43 0.89
C VAL A 316 -11.82 13.72 -0.13
N GLU A 317 -12.77 14.62 0.18
CA GLU A 317 -13.85 15.02 -0.71
C GLU A 317 -13.35 15.69 -1.99
N ARG A 318 -12.40 16.65 -1.87
CA ARG A 318 -11.78 17.32 -3.02
C ARG A 318 -11.01 16.35 -3.92
N THR A 319 -10.52 15.25 -3.39
CA THR A 319 -9.87 14.19 -4.18
C THR A 319 -10.89 13.45 -5.06
N GLY A 320 -12.19 13.58 -4.78
CA GLY A 320 -13.27 12.85 -5.47
C GLY A 320 -13.56 11.48 -4.84
N LEU A 321 -13.06 11.23 -3.64
CA LEU A 321 -13.32 10.01 -2.88
C LEU A 321 -14.62 10.14 -2.08
N PRO A 322 -15.30 9.02 -1.79
CA PRO A 322 -16.46 9.03 -0.92
C PRO A 322 -16.12 9.52 0.50
N VAL A 323 -16.95 10.40 1.06
CA VAL A 323 -16.83 10.89 2.45
C VAL A 323 -18.00 10.45 3.33
N GLN A 324 -18.93 9.69 2.75
CA GLN A 324 -20.04 9.04 3.44
C GLN A 324 -20.06 7.56 3.07
N GLY A 325 -20.10 6.70 4.08
CA GLY A 325 -20.19 5.26 3.92
C GLY A 325 -21.62 4.81 3.55
N PRO A 326 -21.79 3.55 3.12
CA PRO A 326 -23.09 2.95 2.91
C PRO A 326 -23.84 2.81 4.24
N ASP A 327 -25.16 3.00 4.24
CA ASP A 327 -25.99 2.71 5.40
C ASP A 327 -26.21 1.20 5.56
N LEU A 328 -25.31 0.56 6.29
CA LEU A 328 -25.43 -0.84 6.69
C LEU A 328 -26.08 -1.01 8.07
N GLY A 329 -26.35 0.12 8.76
CA GLY A 329 -26.71 0.15 10.17
C GLY A 329 -25.51 -0.05 11.12
N ALA A 330 -25.53 0.63 12.28
CA ALA A 330 -24.40 0.65 13.21
C ALA A 330 -24.04 -0.75 13.75
N ASP A 331 -25.04 -1.61 14.01
CA ASP A 331 -24.79 -2.98 14.49
C ASP A 331 -23.98 -3.79 13.49
N ARG A 332 -24.30 -3.67 12.19
CA ARG A 332 -23.56 -4.40 11.15
C ARG A 332 -22.14 -3.90 11.00
N TYR A 333 -21.91 -2.58 11.08
CA TYR A 333 -20.54 -2.03 11.10
C TYR A 333 -19.73 -2.61 12.25
N ILE A 334 -20.28 -2.61 13.46
CA ILE A 334 -19.59 -3.13 14.66
C ILE A 334 -19.30 -4.63 14.51
N GLU A 335 -20.26 -5.41 14.03
CA GLU A 335 -20.07 -6.85 13.76
C GLU A 335 -18.89 -7.09 12.79
N LEU A 336 -18.85 -6.35 11.68
CA LEU A 336 -17.79 -6.48 10.66
C LEU A 336 -16.43 -6.08 11.21
N MET A 337 -16.34 -4.99 12.00
CA MET A 337 -15.10 -4.59 12.67
C MET A 337 -14.61 -5.61 13.70
N GLN A 338 -15.52 -6.29 14.41
CA GLN A 338 -15.16 -7.35 15.36
C GLN A 338 -14.58 -8.60 14.67
N VAL A 339 -15.05 -8.94 13.48
CA VAL A 339 -14.49 -10.06 12.69
C VAL A 339 -13.04 -9.80 12.33
N ASP A 340 -12.72 -8.59 11.90
CA ASP A 340 -11.36 -8.16 11.56
C ASP A 340 -10.39 -8.22 12.77
N LYS A 341 -10.90 -8.03 14.00
CA LYS A 341 -10.14 -7.93 15.25
C LYS A 341 -10.17 -9.16 16.14
N LYS A 342 -10.84 -10.25 15.78
CA LYS A 342 -10.92 -11.49 16.60
C LYS A 342 -9.56 -12.07 17.01
N ALA A 343 -8.47 -11.71 16.33
CA ALA A 343 -7.12 -12.15 16.66
C ALA A 343 -6.47 -11.39 17.84
N GLU A 344 -7.04 -10.26 18.33
CA GLU A 344 -6.40 -9.37 19.32
C GLU A 344 -7.20 -9.18 20.62
N GLY A 345 -7.93 -10.20 21.08
CA GLY A 345 -8.58 -10.16 22.40
C GLY A 345 -9.98 -9.54 22.45
N GLY A 346 -10.62 -9.26 21.32
CA GLY A 346 -12.07 -8.97 21.25
C GLY A 346 -12.45 -7.49 21.41
N GLU A 347 -11.53 -6.57 21.72
CA GLU A 347 -11.79 -5.14 21.78
C GLU A 347 -11.48 -4.47 20.43
N ILE A 348 -12.44 -3.69 19.89
CA ILE A 348 -12.20 -2.92 18.67
C ILE A 348 -11.27 -1.75 19.02
N ARG A 349 -10.11 -1.70 18.36
CA ARG A 349 -9.16 -0.59 18.49
C ARG A 349 -9.08 0.17 17.17
N PHE A 350 -9.04 1.48 17.28
CA PHE A 350 -9.00 2.40 16.14
C PHE A 350 -7.64 3.09 16.10
N VAL A 351 -7.11 3.29 14.90
CA VAL A 351 -6.05 4.27 14.71
C VAL A 351 -6.70 5.64 14.71
N VAL A 352 -6.31 6.48 15.66
CA VAL A 352 -6.79 7.85 15.82
C VAL A 352 -5.63 8.83 15.72
N VAL A 353 -5.91 10.05 15.29
CA VAL A 353 -4.95 11.14 15.13
C VAL A 353 -5.02 12.07 16.34
N GLY A 354 -3.87 12.48 16.83
CA GLY A 354 -3.85 13.51 17.84
C GLY A 354 -2.50 13.64 18.59
N PRO A 355 -1.83 14.78 18.46
CA PRO A 355 -2.10 15.91 17.53
C PRO A 355 -1.85 15.55 16.05
N LEU A 356 -2.25 16.43 15.12
CA LEU A 356 -2.05 16.23 13.69
C LEU A 356 -0.58 15.93 13.37
N GLY A 357 -0.32 14.90 12.56
CA GLY A 357 1.02 14.35 12.30
C GLY A 357 1.47 13.32 13.34
N GLN A 358 0.60 12.92 14.25
CA GLN A 358 0.83 11.84 15.21
C GLN A 358 -0.42 10.96 15.30
N ALA A 359 -0.24 9.66 15.33
CA ALA A 359 -1.33 8.70 15.44
C ALA A 359 -1.01 7.59 16.46
N GLY A 360 -2.07 6.96 16.95
CA GLY A 360 -1.92 5.83 17.86
C GLY A 360 -3.20 5.01 17.95
N MET A 361 -3.07 3.82 18.53
CA MET A 361 -4.19 2.91 18.74
C MET A 361 -4.96 3.27 20.01
N ARG A 362 -6.30 3.42 19.89
CA ARG A 362 -7.22 3.69 21.01
C ARG A 362 -8.48 2.85 20.92
N GLY A 363 -8.99 2.41 22.06
CA GLY A 363 -10.38 1.99 22.20
C GLY A 363 -11.30 3.20 22.25
N ALA A 364 -12.58 3.00 21.95
CA ALA A 364 -13.60 4.04 22.05
C ALA A 364 -14.90 3.45 22.64
N PRO A 365 -15.70 4.24 23.40
CA PRO A 365 -17.00 3.80 23.87
C PRO A 365 -17.93 3.41 22.71
N ASP A 366 -18.66 2.31 22.83
CA ASP A 366 -19.56 1.79 21.79
C ASP A 366 -20.58 2.87 21.31
N ALA A 367 -21.14 3.62 22.23
CA ALA A 367 -22.06 4.72 21.89
C ALA A 367 -21.39 5.79 20.99
N MET A 368 -20.13 6.14 21.27
CA MET A 368 -19.40 7.12 20.45
C MET A 368 -19.11 6.57 19.04
N VAL A 369 -18.76 5.29 18.92
CA VAL A 369 -18.55 4.65 17.61
C VAL A 369 -19.84 4.64 16.80
N ARG A 370 -20.98 4.35 17.44
CA ARG A 370 -22.31 4.42 16.82
C ARG A 370 -22.65 5.83 16.33
N ASP A 371 -22.36 6.83 17.13
CA ASP A 371 -22.58 8.23 16.76
C ASP A 371 -21.73 8.65 15.55
N VAL A 372 -20.46 8.18 15.49
CA VAL A 372 -19.58 8.39 14.32
C VAL A 372 -20.16 7.73 13.08
N ILE A 373 -20.60 6.47 13.18
CA ILE A 373 -21.22 5.77 12.06
C ILE A 373 -22.46 6.53 11.59
N ALA A 374 -23.40 6.86 12.49
CA ALA A 374 -24.63 7.56 12.15
C ALA A 374 -24.40 8.93 11.49
N ALA A 375 -23.34 9.65 11.87
CA ALA A 375 -22.99 10.94 11.30
C ALA A 375 -22.33 10.86 9.92
N ASN A 376 -21.79 9.70 9.53
CA ASN A 376 -20.95 9.53 8.34
C ASN A 376 -21.48 8.46 7.35
N VAL A 377 -22.73 8.02 7.46
CA VAL A 377 -23.38 7.10 6.50
C VAL A 377 -24.57 7.75 5.82
N ARG A 378 -24.95 7.27 4.64
CA ARG A 378 -26.17 7.66 3.94
C ARG A 378 -26.68 6.52 3.04
#